data_b5b39d3befac6fa16dac5293f026df8f
#
_entry.id   b5b39d3befac6fa16dac5293f026df8f
#
_cell.length_a   1.000
_cell.length_b   1.000
_cell.length_c   1.000
_cell.angle_alpha   90.00
_cell.angle_beta   90.00
_cell.angle_gamma   90.00
#
_symmetry.space_group_name_H-M   'P 1'
#
loop_
_entity.id
_entity.type
_entity.pdbx_description
1 polymer ?
#
loop_
_entity_poly.entity_id
_entity_poly.type
_entity_poly.pdbx_seq_one_letter_code
_entity_poly.pdbx_strand_id
1 'polypeptide(L)'
;MKVVRCLILRRLQFSSNSSSSRVSTAAKCATGGLQTKDTELWELIQKERYRQKSSLTLIASENFVSQSILECLGSCLTNKYSEGYPFSRYYGGNEVIDAIETLTQSRLLDLFGLRTPGVTLADADWGVNVQPYSGSPANFAVYTGLLNPHDRLMGLHLPDGGHLTHGFQTKSKRISATSIFFESIPYYLDVSQSILYL
;
A
#
# COMPACT_ATOMS: atom_id res chain seq x y z
N MET A 1 17.33 2.32 -30.45
CA MET A 1 16.45 2.99 -29.49
C MET A 1 17.13 4.26 -29.03
N LYS A 2 16.60 5.43 -29.41
CA LYS A 2 17.21 6.73 -29.11
C LYS A 2 16.73 7.18 -27.71
N VAL A 3 17.67 7.30 -26.80
CA VAL A 3 17.46 7.87 -25.48
C VAL A 3 17.30 9.39 -25.65
N VAL A 4 16.13 9.92 -25.33
CA VAL A 4 15.91 11.36 -25.21
C VAL A 4 16.49 11.79 -23.86
N ARG A 5 17.68 12.37 -23.89
CA ARG A 5 18.24 13.13 -22.77
C ARG A 5 17.51 14.47 -22.70
N CYS A 6 16.63 14.63 -21.76
CA CYS A 6 16.12 15.95 -21.39
C CYS A 6 17.13 16.61 -20.42
N LEU A 7 18.02 17.41 -20.99
CA LEU A 7 18.94 18.26 -20.24
C LEU A 7 18.21 19.58 -19.95
N ILE A 8 17.74 19.77 -18.71
CA ILE A 8 17.45 21.10 -18.17
C ILE A 8 18.30 21.29 -16.91
N LEU A 9 19.59 21.53 -17.12
CA LEU A 9 20.43 22.19 -16.15
C LEU A 9 20.53 23.67 -16.53
N ARG A 10 19.52 24.46 -16.18
CA ARG A 10 19.74 25.90 -16.02
C ARG A 10 20.25 26.12 -14.60
N ARG A 11 21.54 26.41 -14.53
CA ARG A 11 22.19 27.00 -13.37
C ARG A 11 21.46 28.30 -13.05
N LEU A 12 20.52 28.28 -12.12
CA LEU A 12 19.99 29.50 -11.53
C LEU A 12 21.06 30.06 -10.61
N GLN A 13 21.76 31.10 -11.09
CA GLN A 13 22.52 31.97 -10.20
C GLN A 13 21.51 32.63 -9.26
N PHE A 14 21.53 32.21 -8.01
CA PHE A 14 20.78 32.90 -6.95
C PHE A 14 21.45 34.23 -6.67
N SER A 15 20.89 35.30 -7.22
CA SER A 15 21.13 36.64 -6.74
C SER A 15 20.51 36.75 -5.32
N SER A 16 21.30 37.15 -4.35
CA SER A 16 20.99 37.11 -2.93
C SER A 16 19.97 38.15 -2.42
N ASN A 17 19.08 38.67 -3.25
CA ASN A 17 18.19 39.76 -2.83
C ASN A 17 16.75 39.66 -3.36
N SER A 18 16.08 38.52 -3.27
CA SER A 18 14.59 38.48 -3.42
C SER A 18 13.90 37.19 -2.98
N SER A 19 14.53 36.35 -2.16
CA SER A 19 13.98 35.02 -1.84
C SER A 19 12.98 34.98 -0.66
N SER A 20 12.86 36.04 0.14
CA SER A 20 12.03 36.02 1.35
C SER A 20 10.51 36.01 1.05
N SER A 21 10.05 36.67 -0.01
CA SER A 21 8.61 36.78 -0.30
C SER A 21 8.01 35.52 -0.95
N ARG A 22 8.77 34.82 -1.80
CA ARG A 22 8.28 33.60 -2.48
C ARG A 22 8.23 32.40 -1.54
N VAL A 23 9.21 32.26 -0.65
CA VAL A 23 9.20 31.23 0.38
C VAL A 23 8.04 31.44 1.35
N SER A 24 7.76 32.69 1.74
CA SER A 24 6.64 33.04 2.60
C SER A 24 5.28 32.74 1.96
N THR A 25 5.15 32.89 0.65
CA THR A 25 3.89 32.59 -0.07
C THR A 25 3.64 31.09 -0.20
N ALA A 26 4.67 30.30 -0.50
CA ALA A 26 4.58 28.85 -0.53
C ALA A 26 4.31 28.28 0.87
N ALA A 27 4.97 28.81 1.91
CA ALA A 27 4.72 28.42 3.29
C ALA A 27 3.30 28.81 3.74
N LYS A 28 2.79 29.98 3.34
CA LYS A 28 1.41 30.39 3.63
C LYS A 28 0.37 29.53 2.89
N CYS A 29 0.67 29.03 1.70
CA CYS A 29 -0.21 28.10 0.98
C CYS A 29 -0.27 26.73 1.66
N ALA A 30 0.81 26.31 2.33
CA ALA A 30 0.90 25.06 3.09
C ALA A 30 0.36 25.20 4.53
N THR A 31 0.18 26.42 5.05
CA THR A 31 -0.36 26.66 6.41
C THR A 31 -1.87 26.77 6.37
N GLY A 32 -2.54 26.07 7.25
CA GLY A 32 -3.98 26.06 7.43
C GLY A 32 -4.50 24.62 7.49
N GLY A 33 -5.13 24.27 8.60
CA GLY A 33 -5.76 22.96 8.77
C GLY A 33 -6.98 22.81 7.87
N LEU A 34 -7.45 21.57 7.69
CA LEU A 34 -8.61 21.24 6.90
C LEU A 34 -9.85 22.06 7.31
N GLN A 35 -10.03 22.29 8.59
CA GLN A 35 -11.15 23.07 9.14
C GLN A 35 -11.27 24.47 8.52
N THR A 36 -10.13 25.10 8.19
CA THR A 36 -10.12 26.47 7.62
C THR A 36 -10.08 26.49 6.10
N LYS A 37 -9.66 25.40 5.47
CA LYS A 37 -9.51 25.31 4.02
C LYS A 37 -10.73 24.69 3.35
N ASP A 38 -11.38 23.74 4.02
CA ASP A 38 -12.54 23.02 3.54
C ASP A 38 -13.42 22.64 4.74
N THR A 39 -14.27 23.58 5.15
CA THR A 39 -15.14 23.41 6.32
C THR A 39 -16.16 22.30 6.07
N GLU A 40 -16.67 22.14 4.86
CA GLU A 40 -17.65 21.12 4.52
C GLU A 40 -17.08 19.72 4.73
N LEU A 41 -15.91 19.44 4.19
CA LEU A 41 -15.21 18.16 4.39
C LEU A 41 -14.85 17.94 5.86
N TRP A 42 -14.41 18.99 6.56
CA TRP A 42 -14.12 18.91 7.98
C TRP A 42 -15.34 18.47 8.79
N GLU A 43 -16.52 19.05 8.53
CA GLU A 43 -17.76 18.69 9.20
C GLU A 43 -18.17 17.24 8.91
N LEU A 44 -18.03 16.76 7.69
CA LEU A 44 -18.28 15.37 7.33
C LEU A 44 -17.37 14.41 8.10
N ILE A 45 -16.10 14.74 8.23
CA ILE A 45 -15.15 13.94 9.03
C ILE A 45 -15.55 13.94 10.52
N GLN A 46 -16.02 15.08 11.07
CA GLN A 46 -16.50 15.10 12.46
C GLN A 46 -17.77 14.24 12.64
N LYS A 47 -18.69 14.24 11.68
CA LYS A 47 -19.87 13.37 11.67
C LYS A 47 -19.48 11.90 11.64
N GLU A 48 -18.52 11.50 10.78
CA GLU A 48 -18.03 10.13 10.73
C GLU A 48 -17.32 9.73 12.02
N ARG A 49 -16.48 10.60 12.59
CA ARG A 49 -15.85 10.36 13.89
C ARG A 49 -16.88 10.16 15.01
N TYR A 50 -17.97 10.92 15.00
CA TYR A 50 -19.07 10.74 15.93
C TYR A 50 -19.77 9.40 15.71
N ARG A 51 -20.06 9.05 14.45
CA ARG A 51 -20.69 7.78 14.09
C ARG A 51 -19.87 6.59 14.61
N GLN A 52 -18.57 6.59 14.39
CA GLN A 52 -17.67 5.51 14.85
C GLN A 52 -17.63 5.40 16.38
N LYS A 53 -17.77 6.51 17.11
CA LYS A 53 -17.78 6.51 18.58
C LYS A 53 -19.13 6.07 19.15
N SER A 54 -20.23 6.34 18.46
CA SER A 54 -21.61 6.10 18.95
C SER A 54 -22.21 4.79 18.45
N SER A 55 -21.53 4.05 17.60
CA SER A 55 -22.03 2.82 16.99
C SER A 55 -21.08 1.66 17.23
N LEU A 56 -21.64 0.45 17.32
CA LEU A 56 -20.85 -0.79 17.29
C LEU A 56 -20.66 -1.22 15.85
N THR A 57 -19.40 -1.38 15.46
CA THR A 57 -19.05 -1.91 14.13
C THR A 57 -18.84 -3.41 14.23
N LEU A 58 -19.71 -4.18 13.55
CA LEU A 58 -19.65 -5.64 13.51
C LEU A 58 -19.05 -6.17 12.20
N ILE A 59 -18.42 -5.30 11.42
CA ILE A 59 -17.70 -5.70 10.20
C ILE A 59 -16.31 -6.15 10.60
N ALA A 60 -16.03 -7.46 10.46
CA ALA A 60 -14.80 -8.08 10.96
C ALA A 60 -13.51 -7.53 10.31
N SER A 61 -13.61 -6.93 9.13
CA SER A 61 -12.48 -6.32 8.42
C SER A 61 -12.18 -4.88 8.82
N GLU A 62 -13.00 -4.25 9.67
CA GLU A 62 -12.76 -2.92 10.20
C GLU A 62 -12.01 -2.96 11.53
N ASN A 63 -11.08 -2.00 11.72
CA ASN A 63 -10.36 -1.82 12.97
C ASN A 63 -10.00 -0.35 13.19
N PHE A 64 -9.71 0.01 14.42
CA PHE A 64 -9.25 1.35 14.78
C PHE A 64 -7.75 1.47 14.56
N VAL A 65 -7.36 2.50 13.81
CA VAL A 65 -5.96 2.81 13.55
C VAL A 65 -5.37 3.63 14.71
N SER A 66 -4.11 3.36 15.05
CA SER A 66 -3.42 4.14 16.08
C SER A 66 -3.03 5.54 15.59
N GLN A 67 -2.87 6.47 16.53
CA GLN A 67 -2.44 7.84 16.23
C GLN A 67 -1.08 7.86 15.51
N SER A 68 -0.14 6.99 15.88
CA SER A 68 1.17 6.90 15.24
C SER A 68 1.09 6.53 13.75
N ILE A 69 0.14 5.68 13.37
CA ILE A 69 -0.08 5.34 11.94
C ILE A 69 -0.64 6.57 11.19
N LEU A 70 -1.58 7.30 11.80
CA LEU A 70 -2.11 8.54 11.20
C LEU A 70 -1.03 9.60 11.01
N GLU A 71 -0.10 9.73 11.95
CA GLU A 71 1.05 10.62 11.85
C GLU A 71 1.98 10.24 10.70
N CYS A 72 2.21 8.96 10.48
CA CYS A 72 2.98 8.48 9.32
C CYS A 72 2.26 8.79 8.00
N LEU A 73 0.96 8.50 7.90
CA LEU A 73 0.17 8.72 6.70
C LEU A 73 0.04 10.20 6.34
N GLY A 74 -0.08 11.08 7.35
CA GLY A 74 -0.17 12.53 7.19
C GLY A 74 1.18 13.26 7.17
N SER A 75 2.29 12.55 7.03
CA SER A 75 3.63 13.12 7.07
C SER A 75 4.11 13.64 5.71
N CYS A 76 5.29 14.27 5.70
CA CYS A 76 5.96 14.73 4.48
C CYS A 76 6.35 13.60 3.51
N LEU A 77 6.28 12.35 3.94
CA LEU A 77 6.51 11.18 3.07
C LEU A 77 5.55 11.14 1.88
N THR A 78 4.34 11.70 2.04
CA THR A 78 3.34 11.85 0.98
C THR A 78 3.85 12.66 -0.21
N ASN A 79 4.83 13.56 -0.02
CA ASN A 79 5.37 14.41 -1.08
C ASN A 79 6.41 13.69 -1.95
N LYS A 80 6.92 12.53 -1.52
CA LYS A 80 8.07 11.90 -2.16
C LYS A 80 7.67 10.89 -3.23
N TYR A 81 8.21 11.05 -4.41
CA TYR A 81 8.15 10.06 -5.48
C TYR A 81 9.28 9.05 -5.32
N SER A 82 8.95 7.78 -5.00
CA SER A 82 9.89 6.74 -4.61
C SER A 82 9.76 5.45 -5.42
N GLU A 83 9.43 5.57 -6.70
CA GLU A 83 9.32 4.43 -7.61
C GLU A 83 10.65 3.65 -7.67
N GLY A 84 10.56 2.32 -7.70
CA GLY A 84 11.67 1.41 -7.64
C GLY A 84 11.83 0.75 -6.26
N TYR A 85 12.93 0.06 -6.06
CA TYR A 85 13.26 -0.61 -4.80
C TYR A 85 14.32 0.18 -4.00
N PRO A 86 14.51 -0.10 -2.72
CA PRO A 86 15.60 0.47 -1.95
C PRO A 86 16.93 0.34 -2.69
N PHE A 87 17.68 1.42 -2.72
CA PHE A 87 18.97 1.55 -3.42
C PHE A 87 18.91 1.40 -4.96
N SER A 88 17.72 1.23 -5.53
CA SER A 88 17.47 1.12 -6.98
C SER A 88 16.24 1.92 -7.38
N ARG A 89 16.28 3.24 -7.16
CA ARG A 89 15.18 4.17 -7.44
C ARG A 89 15.34 4.84 -8.81
N TYR A 90 14.22 5.23 -9.41
CA TYR A 90 14.24 6.03 -10.64
C TYR A 90 14.72 7.45 -10.41
N TYR A 91 14.48 8.03 -9.22
CA TYR A 91 14.83 9.41 -8.87
C TYR A 91 15.72 9.48 -7.64
N GLY A 92 16.53 10.53 -7.58
CA GLY A 92 17.39 10.82 -6.42
C GLY A 92 16.59 11.33 -5.19
N GLY A 93 17.30 11.49 -4.07
CA GLY A 93 16.75 12.00 -2.80
C GLY A 93 15.86 10.98 -2.09
N ASN A 94 16.15 9.70 -2.24
CA ASN A 94 15.40 8.60 -1.62
C ASN A 94 16.15 7.91 -0.47
N GLU A 95 17.25 8.46 -0.02
CA GLU A 95 18.10 7.86 1.02
C GLU A 95 17.33 7.60 2.32
N VAL A 96 16.46 8.54 2.70
CA VAL A 96 15.60 8.41 3.89
C VAL A 96 14.45 7.43 3.62
N ILE A 97 13.88 7.44 2.43
CA ILE A 97 12.82 6.50 2.04
C ILE A 97 13.37 5.07 2.01
N ASP A 98 14.57 4.86 1.49
CA ASP A 98 15.25 3.56 1.50
C ASP A 98 15.44 3.06 2.93
N ALA A 99 15.87 3.93 3.84
CA ALA A 99 16.02 3.60 5.25
C ALA A 99 14.68 3.22 5.90
N ILE A 100 13.59 3.92 5.58
CA ILE A 100 12.24 3.63 6.10
C ILE A 100 11.74 2.28 5.56
N GLU A 101 11.90 2.04 4.26
CA GLU A 101 11.45 0.79 3.64
C GLU A 101 12.25 -0.41 4.16
N THR A 102 13.57 -0.31 4.26
CA THR A 102 14.41 -1.38 4.81
C THR A 102 14.15 -1.62 6.31
N LEU A 103 13.87 -0.57 7.08
CA LEU A 103 13.43 -0.71 8.47
C LEU A 103 12.10 -1.48 8.56
N THR A 104 11.16 -1.21 7.66
CA THR A 104 9.85 -1.89 7.63
C THR A 104 10.04 -3.36 7.25
N GLN A 105 10.87 -3.66 6.26
CA GLN A 105 11.23 -5.02 5.86
C GLN A 105 11.85 -5.80 7.03
N SER A 106 12.82 -5.19 7.71
CA SER A 106 13.49 -5.78 8.88
C SER A 106 12.48 -6.14 9.97
N ARG A 107 11.61 -5.20 10.33
CA ARG A 107 10.58 -5.41 11.39
C ARG A 107 9.58 -6.50 11.03
N LEU A 108 9.19 -6.62 9.75
CA LEU A 108 8.30 -7.70 9.32
C LEU A 108 8.98 -9.06 9.39
N LEU A 109 10.22 -9.19 8.94
CA LEU A 109 10.97 -10.44 9.05
C LEU A 109 11.13 -10.85 10.51
N ASP A 110 11.42 -9.92 11.41
CA ASP A 110 11.53 -10.17 12.83
C ASP A 110 10.18 -10.60 13.44
N LEU A 111 9.09 -9.90 13.06
CA LEU A 111 7.74 -10.19 13.54
C LEU A 111 7.28 -11.62 13.21
N PHE A 112 7.63 -12.10 12.00
CA PHE A 112 7.29 -13.44 11.55
C PHE A 112 8.34 -14.51 11.92
N GLY A 113 9.42 -14.11 12.61
CA GLY A 113 10.50 -15.03 12.99
C GLY A 113 11.27 -15.60 11.80
N LEU A 114 11.30 -14.86 10.68
CA LEU A 114 11.92 -15.28 9.42
C LEU A 114 13.37 -14.81 9.29
N ARG A 115 13.90 -14.12 10.28
CA ARG A 115 15.28 -13.67 10.32
C ARG A 115 15.95 -14.10 11.63
N THR A 116 17.11 -14.71 11.52
CA THR A 116 17.94 -15.03 12.69
C THR A 116 18.45 -13.73 13.34
N PRO A 117 18.38 -13.59 14.68
CA PRO A 117 18.92 -12.41 15.35
C PRO A 117 20.38 -12.15 14.97
N GLY A 118 20.68 -10.91 14.59
CA GLY A 118 22.02 -10.48 14.16
C GLY A 118 22.33 -10.67 12.67
N VAL A 119 21.44 -11.33 11.91
CA VAL A 119 21.59 -11.45 10.45
C VAL A 119 21.06 -10.19 9.77
N THR A 120 21.78 -9.68 8.77
CA THR A 120 21.36 -8.52 7.99
C THR A 120 20.22 -8.86 7.02
N LEU A 121 19.55 -7.87 6.44
CA LEU A 121 18.52 -8.11 5.43
C LEU A 121 19.08 -8.77 4.17
N ALA A 122 20.34 -8.49 3.83
CA ALA A 122 20.99 -9.03 2.64
C ALA A 122 21.35 -10.51 2.79
N ASP A 123 21.58 -10.97 4.02
CA ASP A 123 21.98 -12.33 4.36
C ASP A 123 20.81 -13.19 4.86
N ALA A 124 19.60 -12.62 4.94
CA ALA A 124 18.40 -13.34 5.40
C ALA A 124 17.92 -14.32 4.32
N ASP A 125 17.48 -15.52 4.74
CA ASP A 125 16.91 -16.55 3.85
C ASP A 125 15.59 -16.11 3.22
N TRP A 126 14.90 -15.14 3.83
CA TRP A 126 13.59 -14.64 3.42
C TRP A 126 13.66 -13.17 3.07
N GLY A 127 13.03 -12.82 1.96
CA GLY A 127 12.76 -11.44 1.59
C GLY A 127 11.30 -11.04 1.88
N VAL A 128 11.04 -9.74 2.00
CA VAL A 128 9.69 -9.22 2.15
C VAL A 128 9.48 -8.01 1.25
N ASN A 129 8.36 -8.00 0.52
CA ASN A 129 7.93 -6.83 -0.23
C ASN A 129 6.86 -6.07 0.57
N VAL A 130 7.18 -4.84 0.97
CA VAL A 130 6.31 -3.97 1.78
C VAL A 130 5.61 -2.88 0.96
N GLN A 131 5.74 -2.92 -0.37
CA GLN A 131 5.19 -1.88 -1.26
C GLN A 131 3.71 -2.04 -1.63
N PRO A 132 3.07 -3.24 -1.59
CA PRO A 132 1.66 -3.35 -1.96
C PRO A 132 0.76 -2.44 -1.12
N TYR A 133 -0.19 -1.77 -1.77
CA TYR A 133 -1.12 -0.83 -1.13
C TYR A 133 -2.14 -1.52 -0.20
N SER A 134 -2.46 -2.79 -0.49
CA SER A 134 -3.44 -3.57 0.26
C SER A 134 -3.31 -5.07 -0.08
N GLY A 135 -4.13 -5.91 0.56
CA GLY A 135 -4.12 -7.36 0.33
C GLY A 135 -4.42 -7.76 -1.11
N SER A 136 -5.31 -7.06 -1.81
CA SER A 136 -5.65 -7.37 -3.20
C SER A 136 -4.47 -7.19 -4.17
N PRO A 137 -3.76 -6.06 -4.18
CA PRO A 137 -2.54 -5.93 -4.96
C PRO A 137 -1.44 -6.90 -4.54
N ALA A 138 -1.31 -7.20 -3.25
CA ALA A 138 -0.32 -8.17 -2.75
C ALA A 138 -0.58 -9.57 -3.32
N ASN A 139 -1.82 -10.06 -3.22
CA ASN A 139 -2.20 -11.35 -3.78
C ASN A 139 -2.01 -11.41 -5.30
N PHE A 140 -2.42 -10.35 -6.00
CA PHE A 140 -2.26 -10.30 -7.46
C PHE A 140 -0.79 -10.28 -7.88
N ALA A 141 0.07 -9.61 -7.13
CA ALA A 141 1.52 -9.63 -7.36
C ALA A 141 2.11 -11.04 -7.19
N VAL A 142 1.67 -11.78 -6.16
CA VAL A 142 2.07 -13.19 -5.96
C VAL A 142 1.65 -14.06 -7.15
N TYR A 143 0.39 -13.95 -7.59
CA TYR A 143 -0.10 -14.74 -8.74
C TYR A 143 0.67 -14.40 -10.00
N THR A 144 0.89 -13.12 -10.27
CA THR A 144 1.65 -12.67 -11.46
C THR A 144 3.11 -13.13 -11.42
N GLY A 145 3.69 -13.23 -10.23
CA GLY A 145 5.06 -13.70 -10.06
C GLY A 145 5.25 -15.21 -10.17
N LEU A 146 4.19 -16.00 -9.92
CA LEU A 146 4.27 -17.46 -9.86
C LEU A 146 3.56 -18.16 -11.03
N LEU A 147 2.60 -17.52 -11.66
CA LEU A 147 1.72 -18.12 -12.66
C LEU A 147 1.84 -17.41 -14.02
N ASN A 148 1.63 -18.16 -15.08
CA ASN A 148 1.39 -17.58 -16.39
C ASN A 148 -0.11 -17.24 -16.55
N PRO A 149 -0.48 -16.33 -17.47
CA PRO A 149 -1.88 -16.11 -17.82
C PRO A 149 -2.58 -17.44 -18.13
N HIS A 150 -3.80 -17.62 -17.62
CA HIS A 150 -4.63 -18.83 -17.74
C HIS A 150 -4.15 -20.06 -16.95
N ASP A 151 -3.08 -19.96 -16.17
CA ASP A 151 -2.78 -21.01 -15.21
C ASP A 151 -3.90 -21.14 -14.17
N ARG A 152 -4.03 -22.32 -13.58
CA ARG A 152 -5.09 -22.61 -12.62
C ARG A 152 -4.73 -22.17 -11.22
N LEU A 153 -5.69 -21.54 -10.57
CA LEU A 153 -5.59 -21.10 -9.18
C LEU A 153 -6.78 -21.65 -8.40
N MET A 154 -6.49 -22.30 -7.28
CA MET A 154 -7.52 -22.86 -6.40
C MET A 154 -7.58 -22.04 -5.10
N GLY A 155 -8.77 -21.66 -4.70
CA GLY A 155 -9.02 -20.91 -3.47
C GLY A 155 -10.33 -21.31 -2.80
N LEU A 156 -10.44 -21.03 -1.48
CA LEU A 156 -11.68 -21.27 -0.75
C LEU A 156 -12.82 -20.44 -1.36
N HIS A 157 -13.98 -21.05 -1.50
CA HIS A 157 -15.18 -20.38 -2.00
C HIS A 157 -15.56 -19.18 -1.12
N LEU A 158 -15.92 -18.05 -1.71
CA LEU A 158 -16.19 -16.81 -0.99
C LEU A 158 -17.24 -16.95 0.13
N PRO A 159 -18.42 -17.55 -0.11
CA PRO A 159 -19.41 -17.79 0.94
C PRO A 159 -18.93 -18.68 2.07
N ASP A 160 -17.92 -19.52 1.84
CA ASP A 160 -17.35 -20.40 2.85
C ASP A 160 -16.18 -19.77 3.62
N GLY A 161 -15.94 -18.47 3.44
CA GLY A 161 -14.89 -17.70 4.11
C GLY A 161 -13.68 -17.39 3.23
N GLY A 162 -13.73 -17.69 1.94
CA GLY A 162 -12.67 -17.34 0.98
C GLY A 162 -12.55 -15.84 0.74
N HIS A 163 -11.45 -15.43 0.13
CA HIS A 163 -11.21 -14.04 -0.23
C HIS A 163 -11.55 -13.78 -1.70
N LEU A 164 -12.11 -12.61 -2.01
CA LEU A 164 -12.44 -12.21 -3.39
C LEU A 164 -11.27 -12.35 -4.35
N THR A 165 -10.06 -12.03 -3.90
CA THR A 165 -8.85 -12.03 -4.72
C THR A 165 -8.36 -13.40 -5.15
N HIS A 166 -8.95 -14.49 -4.65
CA HIS A 166 -8.68 -15.84 -5.14
C HIS A 166 -9.46 -16.18 -6.43
N GLY A 167 -10.05 -15.15 -7.07
CA GLY A 167 -10.69 -15.30 -8.36
C GLY A 167 -12.19 -15.53 -8.29
N PHE A 168 -12.86 -14.95 -7.30
CA PHE A 168 -14.31 -15.07 -7.15
C PHE A 168 -15.04 -14.65 -8.43
N GLN A 169 -15.91 -15.53 -8.90
CA GLN A 169 -16.76 -15.34 -10.07
C GLN A 169 -18.11 -16.03 -9.88
N THR A 170 -19.10 -15.54 -10.61
CA THR A 170 -20.41 -16.18 -10.74
C THR A 170 -20.55 -16.80 -12.12
N LYS A 171 -21.61 -17.60 -12.34
CA LYS A 171 -21.89 -18.18 -13.67
C LYS A 171 -22.05 -17.12 -14.78
N SER A 172 -22.46 -15.91 -14.42
CA SER A 172 -22.74 -14.82 -15.36
C SER A 172 -21.68 -13.73 -15.39
N LYS A 173 -20.81 -13.63 -14.37
CA LYS A 173 -19.87 -12.51 -14.26
C LYS A 173 -18.58 -12.89 -13.54
N ARG A 174 -17.45 -12.51 -14.14
CA ARG A 174 -16.14 -12.50 -13.48
C ARG A 174 -16.05 -11.24 -12.62
N ILE A 175 -16.02 -11.41 -11.28
CA ILE A 175 -16.06 -10.29 -10.32
C ILE A 175 -14.64 -9.88 -9.92
N SER A 176 -13.83 -10.85 -9.54
CA SER A 176 -12.42 -10.61 -9.23
C SER A 176 -11.59 -10.54 -10.51
N ALA A 177 -10.69 -9.56 -10.60
CA ALA A 177 -9.75 -9.46 -11.72
C ALA A 177 -8.89 -10.73 -11.88
N THR A 178 -8.57 -11.40 -10.78
CA THR A 178 -7.84 -12.67 -10.81
C THR A 178 -8.54 -13.72 -11.68
N SER A 179 -9.88 -13.79 -11.67
CA SER A 179 -10.63 -14.71 -12.52
C SER A 179 -10.61 -14.34 -14.01
N ILE A 180 -10.13 -13.14 -14.35
CA ILE A 180 -9.98 -12.71 -15.76
C ILE A 180 -8.65 -13.22 -16.32
N PHE A 181 -7.58 -13.14 -15.52
CA PHE A 181 -6.23 -13.49 -15.96
C PHE A 181 -5.86 -14.93 -15.70
N PHE A 182 -6.49 -15.57 -14.70
CA PHE A 182 -6.21 -16.95 -14.28
C PHE A 182 -7.50 -17.77 -14.24
N GLU A 183 -7.38 -19.08 -14.38
CA GLU A 183 -8.53 -19.99 -14.29
C GLU A 183 -8.76 -20.36 -12.82
N SER A 184 -9.63 -19.58 -12.15
CA SER A 184 -9.94 -19.79 -10.74
C SER A 184 -10.93 -20.92 -10.51
N ILE A 185 -10.60 -21.84 -9.62
CA ILE A 185 -11.40 -23.00 -9.22
C ILE A 185 -11.64 -22.91 -7.72
N PRO A 186 -12.89 -22.78 -7.25
CA PRO A 186 -13.17 -22.80 -5.83
C PRO A 186 -13.17 -24.23 -5.27
N TYR A 187 -12.66 -24.37 -4.05
CA TYR A 187 -12.98 -25.52 -3.19
C TYR A 187 -13.97 -25.09 -2.11
N TYR A 188 -14.74 -26.05 -1.59
CA TYR A 188 -15.87 -25.79 -0.72
C TYR A 188 -15.65 -26.40 0.66
N LEU A 189 -16.33 -25.85 1.67
CA LEU A 189 -16.36 -26.37 3.02
C LEU A 189 -17.67 -27.13 3.25
N ASP A 190 -17.57 -28.42 3.61
CA ASP A 190 -18.71 -29.13 4.16
C ASP A 190 -18.78 -28.94 5.67
N VAL A 191 -19.70 -28.08 6.09
CA VAL A 191 -19.87 -27.74 7.53
C VAL A 191 -20.36 -28.95 8.33
N SER A 192 -21.10 -29.89 7.70
CA SER A 192 -21.65 -31.05 8.39
C SER A 192 -20.58 -32.07 8.77
N GLN A 193 -19.50 -32.15 8.01
CA GLN A 193 -18.41 -33.10 8.21
C GLN A 193 -17.10 -32.43 8.64
N SER A 194 -17.07 -31.10 8.68
CA SER A 194 -15.84 -30.31 8.89
C SER A 194 -14.71 -30.65 7.91
N ILE A 195 -15.09 -31.00 6.65
CA ILE A 195 -14.19 -31.44 5.59
C ILE A 195 -14.17 -30.40 4.48
N LEU A 196 -12.99 -30.17 3.89
CA LEU A 196 -12.84 -29.39 2.66
C LEU A 196 -13.06 -30.28 1.44
N TYR A 197 -13.92 -29.85 0.52
CA TYR A 197 -14.12 -30.50 -0.79
C TYR A 197 -13.40 -29.74 -1.90
N LEU A 198 -12.67 -30.47 -2.71
CA LEU A 198 -12.04 -29.98 -3.95
C LEU A 198 -12.97 -30.07 -5.14
#